data_cafd4ad91c535ef527819d9939f6af90
#
_entry.id   cafd4ad91c535ef527819d9939f6af90
#
_cell.length_a   1.000
_cell.length_b   1.000
_cell.length_c   1.000
_cell.angle_alpha   90.00
_cell.angle_beta   90.00
_cell.angle_gamma   90.00
#
_symmetry.space_group_name_H-M   'P 1'
#
loop_
_entity.id
_entity.type
_entity.pdbx_description
1 polymer ?
#
loop_
_entity_poly.entity_id
_entity_poly.type
_entity_poly.pdbx_seq_one_letter_code
_entity_poly.pdbx_strand_id
1 'polypeptide(L)' 'RKRGAVPADKEHKRLKRLLRNRVSAQQARERKKAYVVELEAKARDLELRNAELEERVNTLQKETFMLRQVKKAKVFFFLH' A
#
# COMPACT_ATOMS: atom_id res chain seq x y z
N ARG A 1 -29.03 -5.33 -54.01
CA ARG A 1 -29.39 -5.17 -52.95
C ARG A 1 -28.53 -5.54 -51.90
N LYS A 2 -28.41 -4.90 -51.07
CA LYS A 2 -27.55 -5.15 -50.15
C LYS A 2 -28.16 -5.55 -49.02
N ARG A 3 -27.67 -6.28 -48.43
CA ARG A 3 -28.18 -6.68 -47.36
C ARG A 3 -27.29 -6.65 -46.32
N GLY A 4 -27.60 -6.53 -45.20
CA GLY A 4 -26.75 -6.57 -44.08
C GLY A 4 -26.04 -7.90 -43.98
N ALA A 5 -25.28 -8.09 -42.94
CA ALA A 5 -24.53 -9.31 -42.72
C ALA A 5 -25.49 -10.49 -42.64
N VAL A 6 -25.02 -11.66 -43.03
CA VAL A 6 -25.74 -12.90 -42.85
C VAL A 6 -25.93 -13.13 -41.38
N PRO A 7 -27.04 -13.73 -40.91
CA PRO A 7 -27.25 -13.99 -39.47
C PRO A 7 -26.10 -14.71 -38.80
N ALA A 8 -25.48 -15.63 -39.49
CA ALA A 8 -24.29 -16.32 -38.94
C ALA A 8 -23.13 -15.36 -38.71
N ASP A 9 -22.94 -14.40 -39.61
CA ASP A 9 -21.90 -13.38 -39.45
C ASP A 9 -22.19 -12.44 -38.28
N LYS A 10 -23.44 -12.03 -38.15
CA LYS A 10 -23.86 -11.19 -37.04
C LYS A 10 -23.63 -11.88 -35.71
N GLU A 11 -23.98 -13.13 -35.64
CA GLU A 11 -23.80 -13.93 -34.42
C GLU A 11 -22.34 -14.10 -34.09
N HIS A 12 -21.52 -14.33 -35.11
CA HIS A 12 -20.08 -14.47 -34.95
C HIS A 12 -19.45 -13.17 -34.42
N LYS A 13 -19.82 -12.04 -34.97
CA LYS A 13 -19.33 -10.74 -34.50
C LYS A 13 -19.76 -10.43 -33.09
N ARG A 14 -20.99 -10.78 -32.78
CA ARG A 14 -21.53 -10.61 -31.42
C ARG A 14 -20.76 -11.43 -30.41
N LEU A 15 -20.50 -12.68 -30.72
CA LEU A 15 -19.71 -13.59 -29.86
C LEU A 15 -18.30 -13.06 -29.67
N LYS A 16 -17.67 -12.56 -30.72
CA LYS A 16 -16.34 -11.97 -30.63
C LYS A 16 -16.33 -10.79 -29.66
N ARG A 17 -17.34 -9.93 -29.74
CA ARG A 17 -17.45 -8.79 -28.85
C ARG A 17 -17.62 -9.22 -27.41
N LEU A 18 -18.47 -10.21 -27.18
CA LEU A 18 -18.69 -10.76 -25.84
C LEU A 18 -17.40 -11.31 -25.26
N LEU A 19 -16.65 -12.06 -26.07
CA LEU A 19 -15.38 -12.62 -25.62
C LEU A 19 -14.36 -11.54 -25.29
N ARG A 20 -14.26 -10.52 -26.14
CA ARG A 20 -13.35 -9.40 -25.87
C ARG A 20 -13.74 -8.66 -24.61
N ASN A 21 -15.03 -8.44 -24.41
CA ASN A 21 -15.51 -7.78 -23.18
C ASN A 21 -15.18 -8.60 -21.95
N ARG A 22 -15.33 -9.91 -22.04
CA ARG A 22 -14.98 -10.81 -20.93
C ARG A 22 -13.51 -10.74 -20.59
N VAL A 23 -12.65 -10.80 -21.59
CA VAL A 23 -11.21 -10.75 -21.42
C VAL A 23 -10.84 -9.40 -20.81
N SER A 24 -11.40 -8.32 -21.32
CA SER A 24 -11.15 -6.99 -20.80
C SER A 24 -11.59 -6.84 -19.35
N ALA A 25 -12.76 -7.36 -19.01
CA ALA A 25 -13.25 -7.33 -17.63
C ALA A 25 -12.37 -8.15 -16.70
N GLN A 26 -11.92 -9.30 -17.17
CA GLN A 26 -11.02 -10.16 -16.39
C GLN A 26 -9.70 -9.46 -16.12
N GLN A 27 -9.13 -8.84 -17.15
CA GLN A 27 -7.88 -8.10 -17.01
C GLN A 27 -8.03 -6.93 -16.04
N ALA A 28 -9.16 -6.23 -16.10
CA ALA A 28 -9.43 -5.14 -15.16
C ALA A 28 -9.49 -5.65 -13.71
N ARG A 29 -10.15 -6.79 -13.51
CA ARG A 29 -10.20 -7.40 -12.17
C ARG A 29 -8.83 -7.82 -11.67
N GLU A 30 -8.02 -8.38 -12.56
CA GLU A 30 -6.66 -8.81 -12.20
C GLU A 30 -5.79 -7.62 -11.83
N ARG A 31 -5.91 -6.53 -12.59
CA ARG A 31 -5.17 -5.30 -12.27
C ARG A 31 -5.59 -4.73 -10.93
N LYS A 32 -6.88 -4.76 -10.60
CA LYS A 32 -7.39 -4.33 -9.30
C LYS A 32 -6.81 -5.17 -8.18
N LYS A 33 -6.81 -6.49 -8.36
CA LYS A 33 -6.25 -7.40 -7.36
C LYS A 33 -4.77 -7.14 -7.13
N ALA A 34 -4.02 -6.97 -8.23
CA ALA A 34 -2.60 -6.68 -8.13
C ALA A 34 -2.35 -5.38 -7.41
N TYR A 35 -3.15 -4.36 -7.68
CA TYR A 35 -3.06 -3.06 -7.04
C TYR A 35 -3.32 -3.16 -5.53
N VAL A 36 -4.35 -3.90 -5.15
CA VAL A 36 -4.68 -4.10 -3.74
C VAL A 36 -3.54 -4.81 -3.02
N VAL A 37 -3.00 -5.86 -3.61
CA VAL A 37 -1.87 -6.59 -3.03
C VAL A 37 -0.67 -5.66 -2.84
N GLU A 38 -0.39 -4.82 -3.83
CA GLU A 38 0.70 -3.85 -3.74
C GLU A 38 0.47 -2.84 -2.62
N LEU A 39 -0.76 -2.33 -2.49
CA LEU A 39 -1.11 -1.40 -1.41
C LEU A 39 -0.98 -2.06 -0.05
N GLU A 40 -1.41 -3.30 0.09
CA GLU A 40 -1.28 -4.04 1.34
C GLU A 40 0.18 -4.23 1.73
N ALA A 41 1.04 -4.52 0.75
CA ALA A 41 2.46 -4.66 1.00
C ALA A 41 3.07 -3.34 1.47
N LYS A 42 2.69 -2.24 0.83
CA LYS A 42 3.15 -0.90 1.23
C LYS A 42 2.67 -0.53 2.63
N ALA A 43 1.43 -0.86 2.95
CA ALA A 43 0.87 -0.59 4.26
C ALA A 43 1.65 -1.34 5.34
N ARG A 44 1.95 -2.63 5.11
CA ARG A 44 2.74 -3.42 6.05
C ARG A 44 4.14 -2.83 6.23
N ASP A 45 4.76 -2.40 5.14
CA ASP A 45 6.09 -1.81 5.20
C ASP A 45 6.08 -0.52 6.02
N LEU A 46 5.07 0.32 5.81
CA LEU A 46 4.93 1.56 6.57
C LEU A 46 4.65 1.30 8.05
N GLU A 47 3.83 0.30 8.36
CA GLU A 47 3.57 -0.08 9.74
C GLU A 47 4.85 -0.52 10.44
N LEU A 48 5.67 -1.29 9.75
CA LEU A 48 6.94 -1.74 10.29
C LEU A 48 7.87 -0.57 10.56
N ARG A 49 7.96 0.35 9.60
CA ARG A 49 8.78 1.55 9.76
C ARG A 49 8.29 2.42 10.90
N ASN A 50 6.98 2.56 11.03
CA ASN A 50 6.39 3.31 12.14
C ASN A 50 6.77 2.69 13.48
N ALA A 51 6.67 1.37 13.59
CA ALA A 51 7.04 0.68 14.82
C ALA A 51 8.52 0.90 15.16
N GLU A 52 9.39 0.83 14.16
CA GLU A 52 10.81 1.08 14.35
C GLU A 52 11.07 2.52 14.82
N LEU A 53 10.41 3.48 14.20
CA LEU A 53 10.56 4.88 14.57
C LEU A 53 10.03 5.16 15.96
N GLU A 54 8.92 4.57 16.34
CA GLU A 54 8.36 4.71 17.68
C GLU A 54 9.33 4.16 18.72
N GLU A 55 9.95 3.03 18.42
CA GLU A 55 10.94 2.45 19.32
C GLU A 55 12.15 3.37 19.47
N ARG A 56 12.61 3.95 18.37
CA ARG A 56 13.72 4.90 18.41
C ARG A 56 13.37 6.15 19.21
N VAL A 57 12.17 6.67 19.03
CA VAL A 57 11.71 7.83 19.79
C VAL A 57 11.68 7.49 21.28
N ASN A 58 11.13 6.34 21.63
CA ASN A 58 11.12 5.89 23.02
C ASN A 58 12.51 5.80 23.61
N THR A 59 13.45 5.21 22.88
CA THR A 59 14.83 5.09 23.33
C THR A 59 15.45 6.46 23.55
N LEU A 60 15.26 7.37 22.59
CA LEU A 60 15.80 8.71 22.70
C LEU A 60 15.20 9.50 23.86
N GLN A 61 13.91 9.32 24.10
CA GLN A 61 13.24 9.97 25.24
C GLN A 61 13.81 9.48 26.56
N LYS A 62 14.05 8.17 26.68
CA LYS A 62 14.66 7.60 27.87
C LYS A 62 16.08 8.11 28.07
N GLU A 63 16.86 8.15 26.99
CA GLU A 63 18.22 8.69 27.05
C GLU A 63 18.23 10.15 27.46
N THR A 64 17.32 10.93 26.88
CA THR A 64 17.21 12.34 27.22
C THR A 64 16.85 12.53 28.68
N PHE A 65 15.92 11.73 29.17
CA PHE A 65 15.53 11.76 30.57
C PHE A 65 16.72 11.44 31.47
N MET A 66 17.44 10.39 31.15
CA MET A 66 18.63 9.99 31.92
C MET A 66 19.71 11.07 31.92
N LEU A 67 19.97 11.64 30.76
CA LEU A 67 20.96 12.71 30.64
C LEU A 67 20.58 13.93 31.46
N ARG A 68 19.29 14.27 31.49
CA ARG A 68 18.80 15.38 32.31
C ARG A 68 18.97 15.09 33.79
N GLN A 69 18.74 13.86 34.21
CA GLN A 69 18.93 13.47 35.59
C GLN A 69 20.40 13.54 36.00
N VAL A 70 21.30 13.08 35.15
CA VAL A 70 22.73 13.17 35.36
C VAL A 70 23.19 14.62 35.48
N LYS A 71 22.68 15.47 34.59
CA LYS A 71 23.00 16.92 34.59
C LYS A 71 22.53 17.55 35.91
N LYS A 72 21.30 17.23 36.34
CA LYS A 72 20.77 17.74 37.60
C LYS A 72 21.62 17.30 38.80
N ALA A 73 22.02 16.05 38.80
CA ALA A 73 22.86 15.53 39.87
C ALA A 73 24.18 16.23 39.94
N LYS A 74 24.79 16.47 38.76
CA LYS A 74 26.07 17.22 38.67
C LYS A 74 25.93 18.64 39.21
N VAL A 75 24.91 19.34 38.77
CA VAL A 75 24.67 20.71 39.24
C VAL A 75 24.43 20.70 40.74
N PHE A 76 23.66 19.77 41.26
CA PHE A 76 23.44 19.63 42.70
C PHE A 76 24.73 19.43 43.43
N PHE A 77 25.60 18.56 42.95
CA PHE A 77 26.89 18.30 43.58
C PHE A 77 27.77 19.53 43.55
N PHE A 78 27.79 20.29 42.45
CA PHE A 78 28.59 21.48 42.35
C PHE A 78 28.12 22.62 43.25
N LEU A 79 26.82 22.68 43.52
CA LEU A 79 26.26 23.72 44.37
C LEU A 79 26.38 23.43 45.84
N HIS A 80 26.63 22.19 46.18
CA HIS A 80 26.84 21.77 47.54
C HIS A 80 28.28 21.38 47.80
#